data_a4090a48fc68cdef3b3a7fa9bd583111
#
_entry.id   a4090a48fc68cdef3b3a7fa9bd583111
#
_cell.length_a   1.000
_cell.length_b   1.000
_cell.length_c   1.000
_cell.angle_alpha   90.00
_cell.angle_beta   90.00
_cell.angle_gamma   90.00
#
_symmetry.space_group_name_H-M   'P 1'
#
loop_
_entity.id
_entity.type
_entity.pdbx_description
1 polymer ?
#
loop_
_entity_poly.entity_id
_entity_poly.type
_entity_poly.pdbx_seq_one_letter_code
_entity_poly.pdbx_strand_id
1 'polypeptide(L)'
;MTAFSGIRIIDFSGGIAGPMATMLLGDLRAEVIKVEPLAGDRMKDHPGYVCWNRNKQVVTLDLHTFAGLSAARSLLATADMAVFDWHPGELERSGLDAVTVRAANPALLHAWFPPYSPHGRWSQLPPDEALLSAVSGVSWLQMSYEDRPTYLISPQVQYGQAM
;
A
#
# COMPACT_ATOMS: atom_id res chain seq x y z
N MET A 1 -20.06 -2.73 19.37
CA MET A 1 -18.75 -2.07 19.24
C MET A 1 -18.11 -2.59 17.98
N THR A 2 -17.69 -1.70 17.08
CA THR A 2 -16.94 -2.07 15.88
C THR A 2 -15.45 -1.99 16.20
N ALA A 3 -14.66 -2.98 15.76
CA ALA A 3 -13.31 -3.24 16.27
C ALA A 3 -12.33 -2.06 16.11
N PHE A 4 -12.49 -1.23 15.06
CA PHE A 4 -11.56 -0.14 14.73
C PHE A 4 -12.22 1.26 14.75
N SER A 5 -13.37 1.42 15.43
CA SER A 5 -13.98 2.75 15.59
C SER A 5 -13.04 3.69 16.36
N GLY A 6 -12.80 4.87 15.79
CA GLY A 6 -11.89 5.88 16.37
C GLY A 6 -10.43 5.74 15.94
N ILE A 7 -10.08 4.69 15.17
CA ILE A 7 -8.74 4.53 14.59
C ILE A 7 -8.70 5.28 13.25
N ARG A 8 -7.70 6.14 13.08
CA ARG A 8 -7.44 6.90 11.85
C ARG A 8 -6.23 6.36 11.11
N ILE A 9 -6.43 6.01 9.84
CA ILE A 9 -5.40 5.42 8.96
C ILE A 9 -5.16 6.35 7.78
N ILE A 10 -3.89 6.68 7.52
CA ILE A 10 -3.50 7.39 6.30
C ILE A 10 -2.88 6.39 5.34
N ASP A 11 -3.51 6.23 4.19
CA ASP A 11 -3.15 5.25 3.17
C ASP A 11 -2.42 5.96 2.01
N PHE A 12 -1.10 5.81 1.95
CA PHE A 12 -0.25 6.30 0.86
C PHE A 12 0.04 5.22 -0.19
N SER A 13 -0.55 4.03 -0.02
CA SER A 13 -0.30 2.93 -0.94
C SER A 13 -1.08 3.09 -2.24
N GLY A 14 -0.52 2.54 -3.31
CA GLY A 14 -1.19 2.36 -4.59
C GLY A 14 -1.28 0.87 -4.93
N GLY A 15 -1.87 0.51 -6.07
CA GLY A 15 -1.95 -0.89 -6.48
C GLY A 15 -3.01 -1.69 -5.75
N ILE A 16 -2.66 -2.85 -5.18
CA ILE A 16 -3.64 -3.83 -4.68
C ILE A 16 -3.46 -4.10 -3.18
N ALA A 17 -2.27 -4.51 -2.75
CA ALA A 17 -2.05 -5.03 -1.39
C ALA A 17 -2.36 -4.01 -0.29
N GLY A 18 -1.73 -2.84 -0.32
CA GLY A 18 -1.96 -1.77 0.66
C GLY A 18 -3.40 -1.26 0.64
N PRO A 19 -3.96 -0.89 -0.54
CA PRO A 19 -5.36 -0.46 -0.62
C PRO A 19 -6.35 -1.52 -0.13
N MET A 20 -6.13 -2.81 -0.39
CA MET A 20 -6.99 -3.88 0.11
C MET A 20 -6.87 -4.02 1.64
N ALA A 21 -5.67 -3.99 2.20
CA ALA A 21 -5.48 -4.04 3.64
C ALA A 21 -6.23 -2.92 4.37
N THR A 22 -6.08 -1.67 3.90
CA THR A 22 -6.75 -0.51 4.49
C THR A 22 -8.27 -0.53 4.24
N MET A 23 -8.74 -1.09 3.12
CA MET A 23 -10.16 -1.34 2.88
C MET A 23 -10.76 -2.28 3.93
N LEU A 24 -10.08 -3.39 4.25
CA LEU A 24 -10.56 -4.33 5.29
C LEU A 24 -10.68 -3.66 6.66
N LEU A 25 -9.72 -2.79 7.01
CA LEU A 25 -9.79 -2.00 8.24
C LEU A 25 -10.93 -0.96 8.20
N GLY A 26 -11.17 -0.34 7.04
CA GLY A 26 -12.30 0.56 6.81
C GLY A 26 -13.66 -0.15 6.93
N ASP A 27 -13.79 -1.39 6.43
CA ASP A 27 -14.99 -2.22 6.62
C ASP A 27 -15.26 -2.50 8.10
N LEU A 28 -14.21 -2.56 8.92
CA LEU A 28 -14.27 -2.70 10.37
C LEU A 28 -14.38 -1.37 11.13
N ARG A 29 -14.69 -0.27 10.43
CA ARG A 29 -14.97 1.08 10.93
C ARG A 29 -13.75 1.93 11.31
N ALA A 30 -12.56 1.63 10.81
CA ALA A 30 -11.49 2.62 10.80
C ALA A 30 -11.84 3.79 9.88
N GLU A 31 -11.43 5.00 10.24
CA GLU A 31 -11.43 6.16 9.34
C GLU A 31 -10.20 6.03 8.43
N VAL A 32 -10.41 5.83 7.14
CA VAL A 32 -9.31 5.69 6.17
C VAL A 32 -9.27 6.89 5.23
N ILE A 33 -8.15 7.62 5.24
CA ILE A 33 -7.86 8.71 4.31
C ILE A 33 -6.80 8.24 3.33
N LYS A 34 -7.18 8.07 2.06
CA LYS A 34 -6.27 7.71 0.99
C LYS A 34 -5.65 8.96 0.38
N VAL A 35 -4.33 8.99 0.33
CA VAL A 35 -3.56 10.06 -0.33
C VAL A 35 -3.19 9.60 -1.73
N GLU A 36 -3.67 10.31 -2.74
CA GLU A 36 -3.36 10.04 -4.14
C GLU A 36 -2.49 11.14 -4.75
N PRO A 37 -1.60 10.81 -5.70
CA PRO A 37 -0.90 11.80 -6.50
C PRO A 37 -1.86 12.56 -7.42
N LEU A 38 -1.44 13.70 -7.99
CA LEU A 38 -2.27 14.50 -8.90
C LEU A 38 -2.76 13.70 -10.12
N ALA A 39 -1.99 12.72 -10.57
CA ALA A 39 -2.38 11.83 -11.67
C ALA A 39 -3.42 10.77 -11.27
N GLY A 40 -3.74 10.66 -9.99
CA GLY A 40 -4.55 9.58 -9.42
C GLY A 40 -3.74 8.32 -9.12
N ASP A 41 -4.41 7.32 -8.57
CA ASP A 41 -3.82 6.01 -8.30
C ASP A 41 -3.45 5.30 -9.61
N ARG A 42 -2.34 4.56 -9.62
CA ARG A 42 -1.89 3.77 -10.79
C ARG A 42 -2.90 2.70 -11.24
N MET A 43 -3.80 2.29 -10.35
CA MET A 43 -4.84 1.29 -10.63
C MET A 43 -6.23 1.91 -10.86
N LYS A 44 -6.36 3.24 -10.98
CA LYS A 44 -7.67 3.92 -11.08
C LYS A 44 -8.56 3.42 -12.23
N ASP A 45 -7.95 2.98 -13.32
CA ASP A 45 -8.66 2.46 -14.49
C ASP A 45 -8.90 0.93 -14.40
N HIS A 46 -8.38 0.26 -13.36
CA HIS A 46 -8.61 -1.16 -13.13
C HIS A 46 -9.98 -1.37 -12.47
N PRO A 47 -10.81 -2.34 -12.94
CA PRO A 47 -12.15 -2.58 -12.36
C PRO A 47 -12.16 -2.83 -10.84
N GLY A 48 -11.08 -3.41 -10.30
CA GLY A 48 -10.92 -3.66 -8.86
C GLY A 48 -10.67 -2.42 -8.01
N TYR A 49 -10.28 -1.29 -8.62
CA TYR A 49 -9.96 -0.06 -7.88
C TYR A 49 -11.10 0.38 -6.95
N VAL A 50 -12.32 0.40 -7.44
CA VAL A 50 -13.52 0.80 -6.65
C VAL A 50 -13.73 -0.14 -5.47
N CYS A 51 -13.46 -1.43 -5.66
CA CYS A 51 -13.58 -2.43 -4.59
C CYS A 51 -12.53 -2.19 -3.50
N TRP A 52 -11.24 -2.08 -3.86
CA TRP A 52 -10.12 -1.94 -2.91
C TRP A 52 -10.10 -0.59 -2.19
N ASN A 53 -10.81 0.42 -2.73
CA ASN A 53 -10.83 1.77 -2.16
C ASN A 53 -12.20 2.18 -1.61
N ARG A 54 -13.15 1.23 -1.48
CA ARG A 54 -14.43 1.52 -0.82
C ARG A 54 -14.23 1.97 0.63
N ASN A 55 -15.14 2.77 1.14
CA ASN A 55 -15.14 3.29 2.51
C ASN A 55 -13.94 4.18 2.86
N LYS A 56 -13.22 4.72 1.86
CA LYS A 56 -12.13 5.66 2.08
C LYS A 56 -12.51 7.07 1.66
N GLN A 57 -11.97 8.05 2.36
CA GLN A 57 -11.93 9.44 1.91
C GLN A 57 -10.67 9.61 1.07
N VAL A 58 -10.77 10.25 -0.10
CA VAL A 58 -9.62 10.49 -0.97
C VAL A 58 -9.20 11.94 -0.90
N VAL A 59 -7.91 12.19 -0.68
CA VAL A 59 -7.26 13.49 -0.80
C VAL A 59 -6.16 13.43 -1.82
N THR A 60 -6.03 14.46 -2.64
CA THR A 60 -4.99 14.53 -3.67
C THR A 60 -3.88 15.45 -3.21
N LEU A 61 -2.64 14.95 -3.14
CA LEU A 61 -1.47 15.72 -2.74
C LEU A 61 -0.33 15.52 -3.74
N ASP A 62 0.36 16.62 -4.07
CA ASP A 62 1.63 16.55 -4.79
C ASP A 62 2.78 16.40 -3.79
N LEU A 63 3.19 15.17 -3.54
CA LEU A 63 4.26 14.85 -2.59
C LEU A 63 5.67 15.21 -3.10
N HIS A 64 5.79 15.75 -4.32
CA HIS A 64 7.04 16.34 -4.82
C HIS A 64 7.21 17.80 -4.41
N THR A 65 6.16 18.42 -3.86
CA THR A 65 6.19 19.81 -3.39
C THR A 65 6.32 19.91 -1.88
N PHE A 66 6.90 21.01 -1.40
CA PHE A 66 6.94 21.30 0.04
C PHE A 66 5.55 21.37 0.67
N ALA A 67 4.59 21.98 -0.03
CA ALA A 67 3.21 22.11 0.45
C ALA A 67 2.53 20.76 0.60
N GLY A 68 2.68 19.87 -0.40
CA GLY A 68 2.13 18.51 -0.35
C GLY A 68 2.74 17.66 0.75
N LEU A 69 4.07 17.69 0.91
CA LEU A 69 4.74 17.00 2.02
C LEU A 69 4.35 17.56 3.39
N SER A 70 4.17 18.88 3.52
CA SER A 70 3.70 19.52 4.76
C SER A 70 2.29 19.05 5.10
N ALA A 71 1.38 19.00 4.11
CA ALA A 71 0.03 18.49 4.29
C ALA A 71 0.02 17.02 4.69
N ALA A 72 0.84 16.17 4.05
CA ALA A 72 0.99 14.75 4.39
C ALA A 72 1.46 14.57 5.85
N ARG A 73 2.47 15.34 6.29
CA ARG A 73 2.94 15.30 7.68
C ARG A 73 1.87 15.75 8.68
N SER A 74 1.06 16.74 8.31
CA SER A 74 -0.08 17.18 9.15
C SER A 74 -1.12 16.09 9.33
N LEU A 75 -1.42 15.29 8.28
CA LEU A 75 -2.28 14.12 8.37
C LEU A 75 -1.67 13.06 9.29
N LEU A 76 -0.38 12.76 9.13
CA LEU A 76 0.34 11.76 9.93
C LEU A 76 0.46 12.13 11.41
N ALA A 77 0.50 13.42 11.74
CA ALA A 77 0.56 13.89 13.13
C ALA A 77 -0.69 13.52 13.95
N THR A 78 -1.82 13.25 13.29
CA THR A 78 -3.09 12.91 13.94
C THR A 78 -3.56 11.48 13.63
N ALA A 79 -2.70 10.68 12.98
CA ALA A 79 -3.01 9.32 12.59
C ALA A 79 -2.57 8.30 13.65
N ASP A 80 -3.27 7.19 13.71
CA ASP A 80 -2.87 6.00 14.47
C ASP A 80 -2.03 5.05 13.61
N MET A 81 -2.26 5.05 12.30
CA MET A 81 -1.54 4.19 11.36
C MET A 81 -1.28 4.91 10.03
N ALA A 82 -0.11 4.64 9.44
CA ALA A 82 0.22 5.01 8.07
C ALA A 82 0.61 3.77 7.27
N VAL A 83 0.13 3.69 6.02
CA VAL A 83 0.37 2.55 5.13
C VAL A 83 1.05 3.01 3.85
N PHE A 84 2.14 2.32 3.47
CA PHE A 84 2.94 2.60 2.28
C PHE A 84 3.26 1.30 1.53
N ASP A 85 3.35 1.37 0.20
CA ASP A 85 3.82 0.28 -0.67
C ASP A 85 4.97 0.71 -1.59
N TRP A 86 5.66 1.78 -1.22
CA TRP A 86 6.69 2.42 -2.01
C TRP A 86 7.98 1.60 -2.08
N HIS A 87 8.78 1.83 -3.11
CA HIS A 87 10.08 1.19 -3.25
C HIS A 87 11.07 1.64 -2.16
N PRO A 88 12.05 0.79 -1.84
CA PRO A 88 13.12 1.15 -0.90
C PRO A 88 13.79 2.49 -1.28
N GLY A 89 14.02 3.34 -0.30
CA GLY A 89 14.63 4.66 -0.46
C GLY A 89 13.66 5.78 -0.84
N GLU A 90 12.42 5.49 -1.23
CA GLU A 90 11.43 6.54 -1.54
C GLU A 90 10.91 7.23 -0.27
N LEU A 91 10.69 6.47 0.78
CA LEU A 91 10.24 6.97 2.08
C LEU A 91 11.27 7.93 2.69
N GLU A 92 12.54 7.55 2.67
CA GLU A 92 13.63 8.35 3.19
C GLU A 92 13.80 9.65 2.40
N ARG A 93 13.74 9.59 1.06
CA ARG A 93 13.83 10.79 0.21
C ARG A 93 12.69 11.78 0.44
N SER A 94 11.50 11.31 0.76
CA SER A 94 10.34 12.16 1.05
C SER A 94 10.28 12.62 2.51
N GLY A 95 11.08 12.02 3.40
CA GLY A 95 11.01 12.22 4.85
C GLY A 95 9.68 11.73 5.43
N LEU A 96 9.14 10.64 4.85
CA LEU A 96 7.96 9.91 5.33
C LEU A 96 8.33 8.52 5.86
N ASP A 97 9.61 8.25 6.05
CA ASP A 97 10.11 7.04 6.69
C ASP A 97 9.71 6.94 8.17
N ALA A 98 9.74 5.72 8.70
CA ALA A 98 9.27 5.44 10.06
C ALA A 98 10.00 6.24 11.14
N VAL A 99 11.30 6.50 10.98
CA VAL A 99 12.10 7.25 11.96
C VAL A 99 11.63 8.71 11.98
N THR A 100 11.53 9.31 10.81
CA THR A 100 11.16 10.72 10.65
C THR A 100 9.74 11.00 11.12
N VAL A 101 8.75 10.19 10.69
CA VAL A 101 7.34 10.46 11.05
C VAL A 101 7.04 10.13 12.51
N ARG A 102 7.66 9.10 13.08
CA ARG A 102 7.50 8.75 14.49
C ARG A 102 8.22 9.68 15.45
N ALA A 103 9.18 10.47 14.98
CA ALA A 103 9.74 11.55 15.79
C ALA A 103 8.68 12.62 16.13
N ALA A 104 7.72 12.87 15.21
CA ALA A 104 6.60 13.80 15.44
C ALA A 104 5.37 13.11 16.08
N ASN A 105 5.13 11.85 15.80
CA ASN A 105 4.03 11.05 16.36
C ASN A 105 4.56 9.68 16.82
N PRO A 106 5.08 9.55 18.05
CA PRO A 106 5.67 8.30 18.54
C PRO A 106 4.70 7.11 18.60
N ALA A 107 3.40 7.37 18.69
CA ALA A 107 2.35 6.34 18.75
C ALA A 107 1.99 5.78 17.36
N LEU A 108 2.43 6.44 16.27
CA LEU A 108 2.07 6.05 14.92
C LEU A 108 2.59 4.64 14.58
N LEU A 109 1.68 3.77 14.15
CA LEU A 109 2.04 2.51 13.50
C LEU A 109 2.41 2.79 12.04
N HIS A 110 3.67 2.60 11.68
CA HIS A 110 4.15 2.74 10.31
C HIS A 110 4.18 1.35 9.65
N ALA A 111 3.25 1.07 8.76
CA ALA A 111 3.17 -0.17 8.00
C ALA A 111 3.72 0.04 6.58
N TRP A 112 4.68 -0.78 6.19
CA TRP A 112 5.31 -0.73 4.89
C TRP A 112 5.20 -2.09 4.20
N PHE A 113 4.59 -2.10 3.01
CA PHE A 113 4.35 -3.27 2.17
C PHE A 113 5.19 -3.19 0.89
N PRO A 114 6.53 -3.26 0.97
CA PRO A 114 7.33 -3.24 -0.24
C PRO A 114 6.99 -4.46 -1.10
N PRO A 115 6.94 -4.32 -2.44
CA PRO A 115 6.57 -5.43 -3.32
C PRO A 115 7.55 -6.60 -3.24
N TYR A 116 8.82 -6.30 -2.91
CA TYR A 116 9.88 -7.29 -2.70
C TYR A 116 10.66 -6.96 -1.44
N SER A 117 11.47 -7.91 -0.97
CA SER A 117 12.42 -7.64 0.11
C SER A 117 13.19 -6.34 -0.17
N PRO A 118 13.29 -5.42 0.80
CA PRO A 118 14.02 -4.16 0.61
C PRO A 118 15.51 -4.37 0.34
N HIS A 119 16.02 -5.55 0.67
CA HIS A 119 17.40 -5.93 0.46
C HIS A 119 17.50 -7.03 -0.61
N GLY A 120 18.42 -6.86 -1.54
CA GLY A 120 18.69 -7.87 -2.56
C GLY A 120 18.40 -7.43 -3.99
N ARG A 121 18.67 -8.34 -4.92
CA ARG A 121 18.66 -8.06 -6.37
C ARG A 121 17.28 -7.72 -6.94
N TRP A 122 16.20 -8.01 -6.24
CA TRP A 122 14.84 -7.82 -6.71
C TRP A 122 14.15 -6.59 -6.12
N SER A 123 14.81 -5.87 -5.21
CA SER A 123 14.22 -4.73 -4.49
C SER A 123 13.69 -3.61 -5.39
N GLN A 124 14.19 -3.50 -6.62
CA GLN A 124 13.80 -2.48 -7.60
C GLN A 124 12.91 -3.00 -8.74
N LEU A 125 12.49 -4.26 -8.69
CA LEU A 125 11.55 -4.78 -9.69
C LEU A 125 10.19 -4.11 -9.56
N PRO A 126 9.46 -3.92 -10.68
CA PRO A 126 8.11 -3.36 -10.64
C PRO A 126 7.15 -4.28 -9.86
N PRO A 127 6.15 -3.74 -9.16
CA PRO A 127 5.18 -4.48 -8.36
C PRO A 127 4.13 -5.17 -9.23
N ASP A 128 4.58 -5.96 -10.19
CA ASP A 128 3.74 -6.72 -11.11
C ASP A 128 3.41 -8.10 -10.52
N GLU A 129 2.13 -8.48 -10.56
CA GLU A 129 1.68 -9.75 -9.97
C GLU A 129 2.31 -10.96 -10.66
N ALA A 130 2.57 -10.91 -11.97
CA ALA A 130 3.21 -12.03 -12.67
C ALA A 130 4.66 -12.22 -12.19
N LEU A 131 5.39 -11.12 -11.96
CA LEU A 131 6.73 -11.16 -11.39
C LEU A 131 6.71 -11.63 -9.94
N LEU A 132 5.78 -11.12 -9.12
CA LEU A 132 5.60 -11.54 -7.74
C LEU A 132 5.29 -13.04 -7.65
N SER A 133 4.37 -13.54 -8.49
CA SER A 133 4.03 -14.95 -8.56
C SER A 133 5.19 -15.83 -8.99
N ALA A 134 6.01 -15.35 -9.93
CA ALA A 134 7.21 -16.07 -10.37
C ALA A 134 8.27 -16.13 -9.27
N VAL A 135 8.56 -14.99 -8.62
CA VAL A 135 9.59 -14.88 -7.58
C VAL A 135 9.19 -15.65 -6.31
N SER A 136 7.92 -15.63 -5.94
CA SER A 136 7.41 -16.37 -4.76
C SER A 136 7.22 -17.88 -5.01
N GLY A 137 7.32 -18.33 -6.25
CA GLY A 137 7.07 -19.72 -6.63
C GLY A 137 5.59 -20.08 -6.81
N VAL A 138 4.66 -19.15 -6.60
CA VAL A 138 3.22 -19.38 -6.77
C VAL A 138 2.90 -19.86 -8.19
N SER A 139 3.52 -19.25 -9.21
CA SER A 139 3.34 -19.67 -10.61
C SER A 139 3.74 -21.13 -10.86
N TRP A 140 4.73 -21.63 -10.15
CA TRP A 140 5.18 -23.02 -10.25
C TRP A 140 4.23 -23.98 -9.54
N LEU A 141 3.69 -23.58 -8.39
CA LEU A 141 2.81 -24.41 -7.57
C LEU A 141 1.38 -24.52 -8.12
N GLN A 142 1.00 -23.71 -9.10
CA GLN A 142 -0.35 -23.70 -9.68
C GLN A 142 -0.69 -24.94 -10.51
N MET A 143 0.27 -25.81 -10.79
CA MET A 143 0.12 -27.04 -11.56
C MET A 143 -0.51 -26.81 -12.95
N SER A 144 0.24 -26.99 -14.00
CA SER A 144 -0.25 -26.98 -15.37
C SER A 144 -0.26 -28.41 -15.95
N TYR A 145 -0.97 -28.60 -17.05
CA TYR A 145 -1.00 -29.88 -17.77
C TYR A 145 0.37 -30.32 -18.33
N GLU A 146 1.35 -29.40 -18.37
CA GLU A 146 2.65 -29.62 -19.01
C GLU A 146 3.83 -29.36 -18.08
N ASP A 147 3.65 -29.39 -16.77
CA ASP A 147 4.68 -29.07 -15.76
C ASP A 147 5.40 -27.72 -16.02
N ARG A 148 4.64 -26.70 -16.42
CA ARG A 148 5.14 -25.35 -16.68
C ARG A 148 4.58 -24.37 -15.65
N PRO A 149 5.32 -23.30 -15.33
CA PRO A 149 4.76 -22.21 -14.53
C PRO A 149 3.49 -21.64 -15.17
N THR A 150 2.46 -21.44 -14.38
CA THR A 150 1.17 -20.89 -14.83
C THR A 150 0.89 -19.59 -14.12
N TYR A 151 0.52 -18.58 -14.88
CA TYR A 151 0.07 -17.31 -14.32
C TYR A 151 -1.46 -17.31 -14.15
N LEU A 152 -1.91 -16.99 -12.96
CA LEU A 152 -3.33 -16.75 -12.70
C LEU A 152 -3.64 -15.27 -12.84
N ILE A 153 -4.76 -14.98 -13.47
CA ILE A 153 -5.22 -13.59 -13.67
C ILE A 153 -5.60 -12.90 -12.35
N SER A 154 -5.92 -13.66 -11.31
CA SER A 154 -6.21 -13.09 -9.99
C SER A 154 -4.92 -12.82 -9.23
N PRO A 155 -4.77 -11.63 -8.61
CA PRO A 155 -3.55 -11.19 -7.94
C PRO A 155 -3.37 -11.84 -6.56
N GLN A 156 -3.11 -13.16 -6.54
CA GLN A 156 -3.09 -13.98 -5.32
C GLN A 156 -1.98 -13.56 -4.35
N VAL A 157 -0.80 -13.20 -4.85
CA VAL A 157 0.34 -12.82 -4.00
C VAL A 157 0.04 -11.49 -3.31
N GLN A 158 -0.47 -10.51 -4.04
CA GLN A 158 -0.83 -9.22 -3.48
C GLN A 158 -2.04 -9.33 -2.53
N TYR A 159 -3.00 -10.20 -2.81
CA TYR A 159 -4.10 -10.48 -1.87
C TYR A 159 -3.60 -11.13 -0.59
N GLY A 160 -2.69 -12.11 -0.69
CA GLY A 160 -2.06 -12.71 0.47
C GLY A 160 -1.22 -11.72 1.29
N GLN A 161 -0.58 -10.76 0.64
CA GLN A 161 0.17 -9.71 1.32
C GLN A 161 -0.74 -8.73 2.09
N ALA A 162 -1.98 -8.54 1.63
CA ALA A 162 -2.95 -7.63 2.26
C ALA A 162 -3.59 -8.18 3.55
N MET A 163 -3.55 -9.49 3.76
CA MET A 163 -4.15 -10.21 4.90
C MET A 163 -3.16 -10.39 6.05
#